data_1dce5c65d1b573b7c416caf410e39488
#
_entry.id   1dce5c65d1b573b7c416caf410e39488
#
_cell.length_a   1.000
_cell.length_b   1.000
_cell.length_c   1.000
_cell.angle_alpha   90.00
_cell.angle_beta   90.00
_cell.angle_gamma   90.00
#
_symmetry.space_group_name_H-M   'P 1'
#
loop_
_entity.id
_entity.type
_entity.pdbx_description
1 polymer ?
#
loop_
_entity_poly.entity_id
_entity_poly.type
_entity_poly.pdbx_seq_one_letter_code
_entity_poly.pdbx_strand_id
1 'polypeptide(L)'
;MNVIRCFTQRNALLIKMKVSNRRKRYDVLRNTASAEMEGIMDQTTRLILAAVVGMILLLVLIIKFKIHAMLSILIGAITIGLIAGMPFSQIVTAVNDGIGNTLKGIALLVGLGSMFGAILETSGGAQTLAVTMVNRFGDKKAAWALGITGLVIAMPVFFDAGLIILIPLAFSLAKRTKRSTLYYVIPLLAGLAVGHAFIPPTPGPVLVATMLGVDLGWVILIGIACGTVAMIVAGPVWGSICGKKYMVEVPEHIQQQEDIDESKLPSFGLVVTIILIPLVLIILDSLAGVVGFLTPVAGILGFLGEPFVALLIATLVAMYFLGTRHGYTLAELEKILTKSLEPTGLILLVTACGGVLRYMLQYSGLGDVIGNAVSSAALPLVVVAFIVAALVRI
;
A
#
# COMPACT_ATOMS: atom_id res chain seq x y z
N MET A 1 9.79 -6.61 -90.99
CA MET A 1 9.78 -7.65 -89.95
C MET A 1 10.77 -7.36 -88.79
N ASN A 2 11.83 -6.58 -89.01
CA ASN A 2 12.84 -6.26 -87.94
C ASN A 2 12.42 -5.21 -86.93
N VAL A 3 11.50 -4.25 -87.20
CA VAL A 3 11.09 -3.16 -86.30
C VAL A 3 10.18 -3.70 -85.17
N ILE A 4 9.31 -4.66 -85.46
CA ILE A 4 8.42 -5.25 -84.45
C ILE A 4 9.19 -6.10 -83.44
N ARG A 5 10.26 -6.83 -83.87
CA ARG A 5 11.11 -7.57 -82.95
C ARG A 5 11.90 -6.70 -81.99
N CYS A 6 12.34 -5.53 -82.45
CA CYS A 6 13.09 -4.58 -81.64
C CYS A 6 12.17 -3.96 -80.54
N PHE A 7 10.90 -3.67 -80.87
CA PHE A 7 9.94 -3.11 -79.93
C PHE A 7 9.51 -4.11 -78.86
N THR A 8 9.38 -5.39 -79.22
CA THR A 8 9.00 -6.44 -78.26
C THR A 8 10.18 -6.79 -77.31
N GLN A 9 11.40 -6.80 -77.76
CA GLN A 9 12.61 -6.98 -76.93
C GLN A 9 12.82 -5.82 -75.97
N ARG A 10 12.59 -4.54 -76.38
CA ARG A 10 12.72 -3.36 -75.56
C ARG A 10 11.66 -3.33 -74.43
N ASN A 11 10.45 -3.69 -74.75
CA ASN A 11 9.34 -3.77 -73.74
C ASN A 11 9.56 -4.90 -72.74
N ALA A 12 10.08 -6.06 -73.17
CA ALA A 12 10.44 -7.19 -72.31
C ALA A 12 11.60 -6.83 -71.36
N LEU A 13 12.57 -6.03 -71.82
CA LEU A 13 13.68 -5.53 -70.98
C LEU A 13 13.16 -4.52 -69.91
N LEU A 14 12.30 -3.60 -70.32
CA LEU A 14 11.71 -2.62 -69.38
C LEU A 14 10.84 -3.28 -68.32
N ILE A 15 10.07 -4.30 -68.68
CA ILE A 15 9.30 -5.10 -67.71
C ILE A 15 10.22 -5.84 -66.74
N LYS A 16 11.30 -6.51 -67.24
CA LYS A 16 12.29 -7.17 -66.41
C LYS A 16 13.00 -6.20 -65.45
N MET A 17 13.36 -4.99 -65.90
CA MET A 17 13.96 -3.95 -65.04
C MET A 17 12.97 -3.44 -63.98
N LYS A 18 11.71 -3.22 -64.35
CA LYS A 18 10.66 -2.81 -63.35
C LYS A 18 10.42 -3.90 -62.31
N VAL A 19 10.37 -5.17 -62.69
CA VAL A 19 10.19 -6.29 -61.77
C VAL A 19 11.43 -6.48 -60.88
N SER A 20 12.64 -6.36 -61.41
CA SER A 20 13.89 -6.43 -60.67
C SER A 20 14.00 -5.30 -59.62
N ASN A 21 13.65 -4.04 -59.99
CA ASN A 21 13.67 -2.91 -59.06
C ASN A 21 12.61 -3.02 -57.98
N ARG A 22 11.41 -3.57 -58.31
CA ARG A 22 10.40 -3.86 -57.25
C ARG A 22 10.88 -4.93 -56.29
N ARG A 23 11.52 -5.98 -56.78
CA ARG A 23 12.04 -7.08 -55.95
C ARG A 23 13.17 -6.57 -55.02
N LYS A 24 14.11 -5.78 -55.50
CA LYS A 24 15.16 -5.16 -54.68
C LYS A 24 14.55 -4.24 -53.60
N ARG A 25 13.50 -3.50 -53.91
CA ARG A 25 12.84 -2.61 -52.96
C ARG A 25 12.09 -3.39 -51.88
N TYR A 26 11.48 -4.52 -52.23
CA TYR A 26 10.86 -5.45 -51.28
C TYR A 26 11.89 -6.11 -50.34
N ASP A 27 13.03 -6.54 -50.92
CA ASP A 27 14.10 -7.18 -50.13
C ASP A 27 14.75 -6.19 -49.13
N VAL A 28 14.93 -4.94 -49.53
CA VAL A 28 15.40 -3.86 -48.62
C VAL A 28 14.40 -3.58 -47.52
N LEU A 29 13.11 -3.43 -47.83
CA LEU A 29 12.07 -3.19 -46.83
C LEU A 29 11.90 -4.37 -45.86
N ARG A 30 12.02 -5.59 -46.35
CA ARG A 30 11.98 -6.80 -45.52
C ARG A 30 13.18 -6.91 -44.59
N ASN A 31 14.37 -6.61 -45.10
CA ASN A 31 15.60 -6.67 -44.29
C ASN A 31 15.65 -5.54 -43.25
N THR A 32 15.15 -4.33 -43.54
CA THR A 32 15.04 -3.26 -42.54
C THR A 32 14.00 -3.61 -41.48
N ALA A 33 12.85 -4.13 -41.88
CA ALA A 33 11.82 -4.56 -40.94
C ALA A 33 12.27 -5.72 -40.03
N SER A 34 13.05 -6.69 -40.59
CA SER A 34 13.60 -7.77 -39.78
C SER A 34 14.69 -7.29 -38.82
N ALA A 35 15.57 -6.38 -39.25
CA ALA A 35 16.60 -5.79 -38.38
C ALA A 35 16.01 -4.93 -37.29
N GLU A 36 14.94 -4.16 -37.56
CA GLU A 36 14.20 -3.42 -36.55
C GLU A 36 13.49 -4.34 -35.53
N MET A 37 12.88 -5.45 -36.02
CA MET A 37 12.25 -6.45 -35.15
C MET A 37 13.27 -7.19 -34.27
N GLU A 38 14.45 -7.56 -34.81
CA GLU A 38 15.53 -8.14 -34.01
C GLU A 38 16.06 -7.18 -32.98
N GLY A 39 16.20 -5.89 -33.32
CA GLY A 39 16.60 -4.84 -32.35
C GLY A 39 15.58 -4.62 -31.24
N ILE A 40 14.29 -4.65 -31.53
CA ILE A 40 13.20 -4.54 -30.56
C ILE A 40 13.15 -5.78 -29.64
N MET A 41 13.29 -6.98 -30.20
CA MET A 41 13.34 -8.22 -29.41
C MET A 41 14.56 -8.26 -28.49
N ASP A 42 15.73 -7.81 -28.94
CA ASP A 42 16.93 -7.72 -28.11
C ASP A 42 16.76 -6.71 -26.98
N GLN A 43 16.20 -5.53 -27.26
CA GLN A 43 15.91 -4.52 -26.26
C GLN A 43 14.89 -5.01 -25.21
N THR A 44 13.80 -5.65 -25.63
CA THR A 44 12.77 -6.21 -24.73
C THR A 44 13.37 -7.28 -23.82
N THR A 45 14.18 -8.19 -24.39
CA THR A 45 14.86 -9.24 -23.64
C THR A 45 15.83 -8.64 -22.61
N ARG A 46 16.57 -7.61 -22.97
CA ARG A 46 17.48 -6.89 -22.05
C ARG A 46 16.74 -6.24 -20.91
N LEU A 47 15.59 -5.60 -21.16
CA LEU A 47 14.77 -4.96 -20.12
C LEU A 47 14.19 -5.99 -19.13
N ILE A 48 13.67 -7.10 -19.64
CA ILE A 48 13.15 -8.19 -18.78
C ILE A 48 14.30 -8.78 -17.95
N LEU A 49 15.46 -9.04 -18.57
CA LEU A 49 16.63 -9.54 -17.84
C LEU A 49 17.10 -8.56 -16.76
N ALA A 50 17.13 -7.26 -17.06
CA ALA A 50 17.46 -6.21 -16.09
C ALA A 50 16.55 -6.26 -14.87
N ALA A 51 15.23 -6.34 -15.09
CA ALA A 51 14.26 -6.43 -14.00
C ALA A 51 14.43 -7.70 -13.18
N VAL A 52 14.55 -8.86 -13.83
CA VAL A 52 14.72 -10.16 -13.14
C VAL A 52 16.01 -10.17 -12.32
N VAL A 53 17.13 -9.76 -12.89
CA VAL A 53 18.43 -9.71 -12.19
C VAL A 53 18.39 -8.72 -11.03
N GLY A 54 17.85 -7.52 -11.22
CA GLY A 54 17.73 -6.52 -10.15
C GLY A 54 16.81 -6.96 -9.01
N MET A 55 15.67 -7.60 -9.31
CA MET A 55 14.76 -8.16 -8.32
C MET A 55 15.39 -9.33 -7.55
N ILE A 56 16.06 -10.26 -8.25
CA ILE A 56 16.77 -11.37 -7.59
C ILE A 56 17.89 -10.83 -6.71
N LEU A 57 18.68 -9.86 -7.20
CA LEU A 57 19.74 -9.24 -6.42
C LEU A 57 19.20 -8.61 -5.14
N LEU A 58 18.12 -7.82 -5.23
CA LEU A 58 17.43 -7.21 -4.10
C LEU A 58 17.03 -8.27 -3.07
N LEU A 59 16.37 -9.35 -3.49
CA LEU A 59 15.93 -10.42 -2.60
C LEU A 59 17.10 -11.15 -1.96
N VAL A 60 18.15 -11.46 -2.72
CA VAL A 60 19.38 -12.10 -2.20
C VAL A 60 20.09 -11.22 -1.18
N LEU A 61 20.16 -9.91 -1.41
CA LEU A 61 20.74 -8.96 -0.45
C LEU A 61 19.96 -8.94 0.85
N ILE A 62 18.63 -8.95 0.82
CA ILE A 62 17.79 -8.94 2.03
C ILE A 62 17.84 -10.30 2.74
N ILE A 63 17.58 -11.40 2.02
CA ILE A 63 17.33 -12.70 2.63
C ILE A 63 18.64 -13.38 3.04
N LYS A 64 19.61 -13.43 2.12
CA LYS A 64 20.87 -14.17 2.34
C LYS A 64 21.92 -13.33 3.06
N PHE A 65 22.14 -12.10 2.60
CA PHE A 65 23.17 -11.21 3.16
C PHE A 65 22.65 -10.36 4.32
N LYS A 66 21.34 -10.35 4.58
CA LYS A 66 20.68 -9.55 5.64
C LYS A 66 21.04 -8.07 5.59
N ILE A 67 21.27 -7.54 4.39
CA ILE A 67 21.51 -6.13 4.16
C ILE A 67 20.18 -5.39 4.36
N HIS A 68 20.25 -4.21 4.94
CA HIS A 68 19.10 -3.36 5.22
C HIS A 68 18.24 -3.15 3.95
N ALA A 69 16.90 -3.27 4.07
CA ALA A 69 15.97 -3.23 2.95
C ALA A 69 16.14 -1.98 2.06
N MET A 70 16.30 -0.80 2.67
CA MET A 70 16.53 0.44 1.95
C MET A 70 17.74 0.36 1.00
N LEU A 71 18.87 -0.13 1.47
CA LEU A 71 20.08 -0.26 0.66
C LEU A 71 19.89 -1.30 -0.44
N SER A 72 19.27 -2.42 -0.11
CA SER A 72 19.01 -3.51 -1.06
C SER A 72 18.10 -3.07 -2.21
N ILE A 73 17.05 -2.30 -1.91
CA ILE A 73 16.14 -1.76 -2.92
C ILE A 73 16.87 -0.75 -3.82
N LEU A 74 17.68 0.15 -3.26
CA LEU A 74 18.46 1.11 -4.03
C LEU A 74 19.47 0.43 -4.95
N ILE A 75 20.23 -0.55 -4.43
CA ILE A 75 21.19 -1.32 -5.22
C ILE A 75 20.48 -2.06 -6.35
N GLY A 76 19.38 -2.75 -6.05
CA GLY A 76 18.57 -3.46 -7.05
C GLY A 76 18.03 -2.53 -8.12
N ALA A 77 17.48 -1.38 -7.74
CA ALA A 77 16.95 -0.38 -8.66
C ALA A 77 18.05 0.18 -9.58
N ILE A 78 19.20 0.60 -9.03
CA ILE A 78 20.34 1.10 -9.81
C ILE A 78 20.83 0.02 -10.76
N THR A 79 20.93 -1.24 -10.32
CA THR A 79 21.33 -2.37 -11.15
C THR A 79 20.38 -2.56 -12.34
N ILE A 80 19.07 -2.40 -12.15
CA ILE A 80 18.10 -2.43 -13.25
C ILE A 80 18.42 -1.33 -14.27
N GLY A 81 18.62 -0.09 -13.82
CA GLY A 81 18.96 1.01 -14.73
C GLY A 81 20.24 0.78 -15.52
N LEU A 82 21.28 0.25 -14.88
CA LEU A 82 22.56 -0.06 -15.52
C LEU A 82 22.43 -1.16 -16.58
N ILE A 83 21.78 -2.28 -16.26
CA ILE A 83 21.58 -3.40 -17.20
C ILE A 83 20.64 -2.99 -18.33
N ALA A 84 19.61 -2.18 -18.04
CA ALA A 84 18.73 -1.62 -19.06
C ALA A 84 19.45 -0.65 -20.02
N GLY A 85 20.68 -0.22 -19.68
CA GLY A 85 21.48 0.71 -20.49
C GLY A 85 21.02 2.15 -20.39
N MET A 86 20.42 2.55 -19.27
CA MET A 86 20.02 3.93 -19.03
C MET A 86 21.25 4.84 -18.88
N PRO A 87 21.23 6.09 -19.40
CA PRO A 87 22.22 7.08 -19.09
C PRO A 87 22.35 7.32 -17.59
N PHE A 88 23.56 7.53 -17.07
CA PHE A 88 23.75 7.78 -15.63
C PHE A 88 22.94 8.96 -15.10
N SER A 89 22.80 10.03 -15.89
CA SER A 89 21.96 11.18 -15.56
C SER A 89 20.49 10.79 -15.35
N GLN A 90 19.97 9.91 -16.19
CA GLN A 90 18.59 9.42 -16.10
C GLN A 90 18.38 8.49 -14.90
N ILE A 91 19.40 7.68 -14.55
CA ILE A 91 19.38 6.88 -13.32
C ILE A 91 19.27 7.80 -12.09
N VAL A 92 20.09 8.86 -12.04
CA VAL A 92 20.02 9.84 -10.94
C VAL A 92 18.67 10.55 -10.90
N THR A 93 18.12 10.94 -12.04
CA THR A 93 16.78 11.54 -12.13
C THR A 93 15.72 10.57 -11.62
N ALA A 94 15.76 9.29 -12.02
CA ALA A 94 14.83 8.27 -11.53
C ALA A 94 14.89 8.09 -10.01
N VAL A 95 16.08 8.16 -9.41
CA VAL A 95 16.26 8.13 -7.96
C VAL A 95 15.61 9.34 -7.30
N ASN A 96 15.90 10.56 -7.78
CA ASN A 96 15.40 11.78 -7.20
C ASN A 96 13.87 11.90 -7.32
N ASP A 97 13.33 11.59 -8.50
CA ASP A 97 11.89 11.60 -8.75
C ASP A 97 11.17 10.51 -7.94
N GLY A 98 11.78 9.34 -7.85
CA GLY A 98 11.26 8.24 -7.07
C GLY A 98 11.12 8.58 -5.58
N ILE A 99 12.15 9.15 -4.98
CA ILE A 99 12.13 9.61 -3.59
C ILE A 99 11.16 10.80 -3.46
N GLY A 100 11.34 11.85 -4.27
CA GLY A 100 10.63 13.11 -4.14
C GLY A 100 9.12 12.95 -4.30
N ASN A 101 8.67 12.30 -5.38
CA ASN A 101 7.24 12.13 -5.64
C ASN A 101 6.57 11.16 -4.65
N THR A 102 7.28 10.14 -4.19
CA THR A 102 6.73 9.22 -3.19
C THR A 102 6.56 9.94 -1.85
N LEU A 103 7.58 10.61 -1.36
CA LEU A 103 7.50 11.34 -0.09
C LEU A 103 6.49 12.49 -0.14
N LYS A 104 6.40 13.23 -1.26
CA LYS A 104 5.39 14.26 -1.47
C LYS A 104 3.97 13.74 -1.21
N GLY A 105 3.68 12.51 -1.63
CA GLY A 105 2.35 11.93 -1.48
C GLY A 105 2.03 11.40 -0.09
N ILE A 106 3.04 10.99 0.69
CA ILE A 106 2.78 10.22 1.91
C ILE A 106 3.40 10.78 3.20
N ALA A 107 4.42 11.65 3.12
CA ALA A 107 5.23 12.00 4.29
C ALA A 107 4.41 12.66 5.41
N LEU A 108 3.58 13.65 5.09
CA LEU A 108 2.73 14.32 6.08
C LEU A 108 1.65 13.38 6.63
N LEU A 109 1.03 12.57 5.78
CA LEU A 109 -0.04 11.66 6.19
C LEU A 109 0.48 10.59 7.15
N VAL A 110 1.62 10.00 6.82
CA VAL A 110 2.24 8.95 7.66
C VAL A 110 2.79 9.55 8.96
N GLY A 111 3.41 10.72 8.89
CA GLY A 111 3.92 11.42 10.08
C GLY A 111 2.81 11.82 11.05
N LEU A 112 1.78 12.52 10.56
CA LEU A 112 0.63 12.94 11.37
C LEU A 112 -0.19 11.72 11.86
N GLY A 113 -0.37 10.70 11.01
CA GLY A 113 -1.04 9.46 11.40
C GLY A 113 -0.31 8.74 12.54
N SER A 114 1.02 8.69 12.48
CA SER A 114 1.84 8.12 13.55
C SER A 114 1.71 8.89 14.87
N MET A 115 1.78 10.22 14.81
CA MET A 115 1.57 11.08 15.98
C MET A 115 0.17 10.90 16.57
N PHE A 116 -0.85 10.87 15.75
CA PHE A 116 -2.22 10.65 16.15
C PHE A 116 -2.39 9.27 16.81
N GLY A 117 -1.84 8.23 16.19
CA GLY A 117 -1.81 6.88 16.73
C GLY A 117 -1.12 6.79 18.09
N ALA A 118 0.02 7.45 18.26
CA ALA A 118 0.77 7.45 19.52
C ALA A 118 0.01 8.10 20.68
N ILE A 119 -0.77 9.15 20.42
CA ILE A 119 -1.63 9.76 21.45
C ILE A 119 -2.75 8.78 21.85
N LEU A 120 -3.41 8.14 20.89
CA LEU A 120 -4.44 7.13 21.16
C LEU A 120 -3.89 5.93 21.93
N GLU A 121 -2.67 5.53 21.62
CA GLU A 121 -1.96 4.46 22.33
C GLU A 121 -1.67 4.86 23.79
N THR A 122 -0.94 5.95 23.97
CA THR A 122 -0.47 6.38 25.29
C THR A 122 -1.59 6.78 26.23
N SER A 123 -2.68 7.35 25.70
CA SER A 123 -3.87 7.74 26.49
C SER A 123 -4.76 6.56 26.90
N GLY A 124 -4.47 5.33 26.43
CA GLY A 124 -5.37 4.19 26.63
C GLY A 124 -6.62 4.19 25.74
N GLY A 125 -6.69 5.08 24.74
CA GLY A 125 -7.83 5.16 23.83
C GLY A 125 -8.08 3.86 23.07
N ALA A 126 -7.03 3.19 22.60
CA ALA A 126 -7.13 1.89 21.95
C ALA A 126 -7.69 0.81 22.87
N GLN A 127 -7.24 0.79 24.14
CA GLN A 127 -7.74 -0.13 25.16
C GLN A 127 -9.20 0.14 25.48
N THR A 128 -9.61 1.41 25.60
CA THR A 128 -11.02 1.80 25.82
C THR A 128 -11.94 1.21 24.77
N LEU A 129 -11.56 1.32 23.50
CA LEU A 129 -12.33 0.73 22.39
C LEU A 129 -12.49 -0.78 22.58
N ALA A 130 -11.39 -1.46 22.81
CA ALA A 130 -11.36 -2.92 22.91
C ALA A 130 -12.17 -3.42 24.11
N VAL A 131 -11.93 -2.87 25.30
CA VAL A 131 -12.62 -3.26 26.54
C VAL A 131 -14.12 -2.98 26.41
N THR A 132 -14.49 -1.78 25.95
CA THR A 132 -15.92 -1.43 25.80
C THR A 132 -16.63 -2.30 24.79
N MET A 133 -15.99 -2.57 23.63
CA MET A 133 -16.57 -3.44 22.62
C MET A 133 -16.74 -4.87 23.13
N VAL A 134 -15.73 -5.43 23.80
CA VAL A 134 -15.82 -6.76 24.40
C VAL A 134 -16.91 -6.84 25.44
N ASN A 135 -17.00 -5.84 26.33
CA ASN A 135 -18.03 -5.79 27.38
C ASN A 135 -19.45 -5.67 26.78
N ARG A 136 -19.63 -4.91 25.69
CA ARG A 136 -20.93 -4.78 25.01
C ARG A 136 -21.34 -6.05 24.25
N PHE A 137 -20.41 -6.69 23.56
CA PHE A 137 -20.71 -7.92 22.79
C PHE A 137 -20.80 -9.17 23.66
N GLY A 138 -20.18 -9.14 24.83
CA GLY A 138 -20.09 -10.26 25.78
C GLY A 138 -19.17 -11.39 25.28
N ASP A 139 -18.85 -12.33 26.14
CA ASP A 139 -17.87 -13.39 25.92
C ASP A 139 -18.18 -14.27 24.69
N LYS A 140 -19.46 -14.46 24.37
CA LYS A 140 -19.87 -15.29 23.22
C LYS A 140 -19.48 -14.66 21.87
N LYS A 141 -19.48 -13.35 21.79
CA LYS A 141 -19.18 -12.55 20.58
C LYS A 141 -17.87 -11.77 20.68
N ALA A 142 -17.04 -12.01 21.71
CA ALA A 142 -15.81 -11.26 21.93
C ALA A 142 -14.81 -11.38 20.77
N ALA A 143 -14.79 -12.49 20.03
CA ALA A 143 -14.01 -12.65 18.81
C ALA A 143 -14.41 -11.61 17.71
N TRP A 144 -15.71 -11.35 17.58
CA TRP A 144 -16.24 -10.31 16.68
C TRP A 144 -15.88 -8.91 17.17
N ALA A 145 -16.01 -8.68 18.47
CA ALA A 145 -15.62 -7.41 19.09
C ALA A 145 -14.14 -7.10 18.83
N LEU A 146 -13.24 -8.07 19.01
CA LEU A 146 -11.81 -7.90 18.76
C LEU A 146 -11.50 -7.66 17.27
N GLY A 147 -12.18 -8.35 16.36
CA GLY A 147 -12.01 -8.11 14.92
C GLY A 147 -12.42 -6.69 14.52
N ILE A 148 -13.59 -6.23 14.96
CA ILE A 148 -14.08 -4.86 14.71
C ILE A 148 -13.16 -3.83 15.36
N THR A 149 -12.77 -4.07 16.60
CA THR A 149 -11.84 -3.16 17.32
C THR A 149 -10.51 -3.05 16.60
N GLY A 150 -9.93 -4.19 16.17
CA GLY A 150 -8.70 -4.22 15.38
C GLY A 150 -8.83 -3.43 14.08
N LEU A 151 -9.94 -3.59 13.37
CA LEU A 151 -10.23 -2.85 12.14
C LEU A 151 -10.25 -1.33 12.37
N VAL A 152 -10.96 -0.89 13.40
CA VAL A 152 -11.10 0.55 13.73
C VAL A 152 -9.79 1.15 14.23
N ILE A 153 -9.08 0.43 15.09
CA ILE A 153 -7.81 0.92 15.68
C ILE A 153 -6.71 0.97 14.62
N ALA A 154 -6.68 0.04 13.69
CA ALA A 154 -5.66 0.02 12.64
C ALA A 154 -5.77 1.16 11.63
N MET A 155 -6.85 1.93 11.63
CA MET A 155 -6.96 3.13 10.80
C MET A 155 -5.94 4.20 11.22
N PRO A 156 -5.87 4.63 12.50
CA PRO A 156 -4.90 5.60 12.97
C PRO A 156 -3.62 4.99 13.55
N VAL A 157 -3.62 3.73 13.98
CA VAL A 157 -2.52 3.08 14.70
C VAL A 157 -1.88 2.03 13.80
N PHE A 158 -0.54 1.98 13.78
CA PHE A 158 0.17 0.92 13.04
C PHE A 158 -0.16 -0.46 13.58
N PHE A 159 -0.15 -1.45 12.67
CA PHE A 159 -0.47 -2.85 12.99
C PHE A 159 0.29 -3.36 14.22
N ASP A 160 1.61 -3.15 14.26
CA ASP A 160 2.47 -3.67 15.33
C ASP A 160 2.14 -3.04 16.68
N ALA A 161 1.95 -1.72 16.73
CA ALA A 161 1.56 -1.01 17.94
C ALA A 161 0.18 -1.44 18.43
N GLY A 162 -0.80 -1.50 17.53
CA GLY A 162 -2.15 -1.98 17.83
C GLY A 162 -2.16 -3.41 18.37
N LEU A 163 -1.31 -4.28 17.82
CA LEU A 163 -1.16 -5.65 18.29
C LEU A 163 -0.59 -5.71 19.71
N ILE A 164 0.51 -5.01 19.96
CA ILE A 164 1.16 -5.00 21.29
C ILE A 164 0.19 -4.55 22.37
N ILE A 165 -0.62 -3.52 22.09
CA ILE A 165 -1.58 -2.97 23.04
C ILE A 165 -2.75 -3.93 23.30
N LEU A 166 -3.25 -4.61 22.27
CA LEU A 166 -4.50 -5.33 22.34
C LEU A 166 -4.34 -6.84 22.56
N ILE A 167 -3.16 -7.41 22.32
CA ILE A 167 -2.93 -8.85 22.49
C ILE A 167 -3.14 -9.32 23.94
N PRO A 168 -2.78 -8.53 24.99
CA PRO A 168 -3.06 -8.89 26.38
C PRO A 168 -4.55 -9.10 26.66
N LEU A 169 -5.42 -8.28 26.05
CA LEU A 169 -6.86 -8.43 26.19
C LEU A 169 -7.36 -9.73 25.55
N ALA A 170 -6.83 -10.10 24.37
CA ALA A 170 -7.16 -11.37 23.72
C ALA A 170 -6.73 -12.56 24.58
N PHE A 171 -5.57 -12.50 25.25
CA PHE A 171 -5.09 -13.52 26.17
C PHE A 171 -5.94 -13.59 27.46
N SER A 172 -6.30 -12.45 28.05
CA SER A 172 -7.19 -12.38 29.20
C SER A 172 -8.54 -13.05 28.90
N LEU A 173 -9.12 -12.77 27.72
CA LEU A 173 -10.36 -13.40 27.26
C LEU A 173 -10.21 -14.91 27.08
N ALA A 174 -9.11 -15.40 26.48
CA ALA A 174 -8.85 -16.80 26.31
C ALA A 174 -8.79 -17.53 27.66
N LYS A 175 -8.09 -16.95 28.63
CA LYS A 175 -7.98 -17.48 30.01
C LYS A 175 -9.32 -17.49 30.73
N ARG A 176 -10.06 -16.38 30.68
CA ARG A 176 -11.37 -16.23 31.36
C ARG A 176 -12.42 -17.19 30.83
N THR A 177 -12.47 -17.38 29.50
CA THR A 177 -13.46 -18.21 28.83
C THR A 177 -13.04 -19.67 28.65
N LYS A 178 -11.79 -20.02 28.99
CA LYS A 178 -11.19 -21.35 28.78
C LYS A 178 -11.28 -21.82 27.33
N ARG A 179 -11.14 -20.88 26.39
CA ARG A 179 -11.10 -21.16 24.94
C ARG A 179 -9.68 -21.01 24.42
N SER A 180 -9.43 -21.60 23.26
CA SER A 180 -8.16 -21.44 22.56
C SER A 180 -7.81 -19.96 22.34
N THR A 181 -6.56 -19.61 22.56
CA THR A 181 -6.01 -18.27 22.27
C THR A 181 -6.25 -17.88 20.81
N LEU A 182 -6.22 -18.86 19.88
CA LEU A 182 -6.45 -18.62 18.45
C LEU A 182 -7.85 -18.06 18.16
N TYR A 183 -8.85 -18.42 18.99
CA TYR A 183 -10.22 -17.93 18.83
C TYR A 183 -10.34 -16.40 18.97
N TYR A 184 -9.41 -15.76 19.70
CA TYR A 184 -9.40 -14.32 19.96
C TYR A 184 -8.30 -13.60 19.20
N VAL A 185 -7.11 -14.19 19.10
CA VAL A 185 -5.96 -13.56 18.45
C VAL A 185 -6.14 -13.48 16.94
N ILE A 186 -6.68 -14.52 16.27
CA ILE A 186 -6.90 -14.48 14.81
C ILE A 186 -7.84 -13.35 14.40
N PRO A 187 -9.03 -13.17 15.02
CA PRO A 187 -9.88 -12.02 14.71
C PRO A 187 -9.22 -10.66 14.94
N LEU A 188 -8.48 -10.51 16.03
CA LEU A 188 -7.73 -9.28 16.31
C LEU A 188 -6.71 -8.99 15.22
N LEU A 189 -5.88 -9.98 14.88
CA LEU A 189 -4.87 -9.87 13.81
C LEU A 189 -5.51 -9.55 12.45
N ALA A 190 -6.62 -10.24 12.12
CA ALA A 190 -7.33 -9.99 10.87
C ALA A 190 -7.88 -8.56 10.82
N GLY A 191 -8.48 -8.08 11.91
CA GLY A 191 -8.97 -6.70 11.99
C GLY A 191 -7.86 -5.67 11.80
N LEU A 192 -6.77 -5.81 12.56
CA LEU A 192 -5.61 -4.94 12.46
C LEU A 192 -4.96 -4.97 11.06
N ALA A 193 -4.73 -6.17 10.50
CA ALA A 193 -4.10 -6.32 9.20
C ALA A 193 -4.96 -5.73 8.07
N VAL A 194 -6.27 -5.99 8.11
CA VAL A 194 -7.21 -5.49 7.10
C VAL A 194 -7.38 -3.98 7.22
N GLY A 195 -7.57 -3.43 8.43
CA GLY A 195 -7.67 -1.99 8.63
C GLY A 195 -6.45 -1.26 8.11
N HIS A 196 -5.26 -1.80 8.41
CA HIS A 196 -3.99 -1.23 7.95
C HIS A 196 -3.77 -1.36 6.43
N ALA A 197 -4.23 -2.44 5.80
CA ALA A 197 -3.99 -2.69 4.38
C ALA A 197 -5.03 -2.08 3.44
N PHE A 198 -6.27 -1.84 3.92
CA PHE A 198 -7.40 -1.42 3.07
C PHE A 198 -7.82 0.03 3.27
N ILE A 199 -7.58 0.61 4.46
CA ILE A 199 -8.23 1.88 4.83
C ILE A 199 -7.19 2.97 5.04
N PRO A 200 -7.24 4.07 4.24
CA PRO A 200 -6.49 5.29 4.55
C PRO A 200 -6.82 5.81 5.97
N PRO A 201 -5.91 6.53 6.63
CA PRO A 201 -4.69 7.18 6.10
C PRO A 201 -3.40 6.35 6.21
N THR A 202 -3.48 5.04 6.30
CA THR A 202 -2.29 4.18 6.32
C THR A 202 -1.45 4.29 5.04
N PRO A 203 -0.11 4.13 5.09
CA PRO A 203 0.81 4.44 3.99
C PRO A 203 0.51 3.68 2.70
N GLY A 204 0.17 2.39 2.79
CA GLY A 204 -0.07 1.52 1.64
C GLY A 204 -1.24 2.00 0.77
N PRO A 205 -2.47 2.07 1.32
CA PRO A 205 -3.64 2.58 0.60
C PRO A 205 -3.47 3.99 0.05
N VAL A 206 -2.85 4.90 0.83
CA VAL A 206 -2.58 6.27 0.39
C VAL A 206 -1.65 6.29 -0.82
N LEU A 207 -0.56 5.53 -0.77
CA LEU A 207 0.40 5.46 -1.87
C LEU A 207 -0.27 4.94 -3.15
N VAL A 208 -1.04 3.85 -3.05
CA VAL A 208 -1.74 3.27 -4.20
C VAL A 208 -2.79 4.24 -4.76
N ALA A 209 -3.59 4.89 -3.90
CA ALA A 209 -4.56 5.89 -4.31
C ALA A 209 -3.90 7.05 -5.06
N THR A 210 -2.81 7.60 -4.51
CA THR A 210 -2.04 8.68 -5.14
C THR A 210 -1.47 8.25 -6.50
N MET A 211 -0.95 7.01 -6.60
CA MET A 211 -0.40 6.48 -7.86
C MET A 211 -1.45 6.28 -8.94
N LEU A 212 -2.67 5.91 -8.56
CA LEU A 212 -3.79 5.70 -9.47
C LEU A 212 -4.60 6.97 -9.71
N GLY A 213 -4.32 8.08 -9.02
CA GLY A 213 -5.08 9.31 -9.11
C GLY A 213 -6.52 9.16 -8.60
N VAL A 214 -6.75 8.27 -7.63
CA VAL A 214 -8.07 8.00 -7.06
C VAL A 214 -8.26 8.82 -5.80
N ASP A 215 -9.45 9.40 -5.65
CA ASP A 215 -9.87 10.15 -4.48
C ASP A 215 -9.88 9.30 -3.21
N LEU A 216 -9.29 9.81 -2.11
CA LEU A 216 -9.08 9.06 -0.88
C LEU A 216 -10.39 8.75 -0.13
N GLY A 217 -11.41 9.59 -0.22
CA GLY A 217 -12.70 9.31 0.43
C GLY A 217 -13.39 8.11 -0.19
N TRP A 218 -13.35 7.95 -1.50
CA TRP A 218 -13.84 6.74 -2.16
C TRP A 218 -13.03 5.51 -1.78
N VAL A 219 -11.70 5.64 -1.65
CA VAL A 219 -10.84 4.54 -1.17
C VAL A 219 -11.20 4.14 0.25
N ILE A 220 -11.50 5.11 1.14
CA ILE A 220 -11.97 4.83 2.51
C ILE A 220 -13.29 4.06 2.49
N LEU A 221 -14.29 4.54 1.74
CA LEU A 221 -15.62 3.92 1.70
C LEU A 221 -15.57 2.48 1.17
N ILE A 222 -14.90 2.27 0.05
CA ILE A 222 -14.73 0.94 -0.56
C ILE A 222 -13.84 0.06 0.32
N GLY A 223 -12.77 0.64 0.89
CA GLY A 223 -11.86 -0.03 1.81
C GLY A 223 -12.56 -0.54 3.07
N ILE A 224 -13.46 0.25 3.67
CA ILE A 224 -14.29 -0.19 4.80
C ILE A 224 -15.21 -1.34 4.37
N ALA A 225 -15.89 -1.23 3.23
CA ALA A 225 -16.82 -2.26 2.76
C ALA A 225 -16.09 -3.59 2.48
N CYS A 226 -15.07 -3.57 1.61
CA CYS A 226 -14.29 -4.75 1.26
C CYS A 226 -13.49 -5.29 2.46
N GLY A 227 -12.89 -4.38 3.24
CA GLY A 227 -12.14 -4.72 4.43
C GLY A 227 -13.00 -5.40 5.50
N THR A 228 -14.24 -4.94 5.71
CA THR A 228 -15.15 -5.59 6.65
C THR A 228 -15.44 -7.03 6.25
N VAL A 229 -15.68 -7.29 4.96
CA VAL A 229 -15.89 -8.67 4.46
C VAL A 229 -14.63 -9.52 4.65
N ALA A 230 -13.46 -8.99 4.30
CA ALA A 230 -12.18 -9.68 4.48
C ALA A 230 -11.91 -10.00 5.97
N MET A 231 -12.15 -9.04 6.86
CA MET A 231 -12.01 -9.20 8.30
C MET A 231 -12.96 -10.27 8.84
N ILE A 232 -14.21 -10.30 8.41
CA ILE A 232 -15.18 -11.31 8.85
C ILE A 232 -14.70 -12.71 8.48
N VAL A 233 -14.26 -12.91 7.24
CA VAL A 233 -13.84 -14.24 6.75
C VAL A 233 -12.53 -14.66 7.40
N ALA A 234 -11.49 -13.82 7.35
CA ALA A 234 -10.16 -14.14 7.87
C ALA A 234 -10.09 -14.08 9.41
N GLY A 235 -10.97 -13.33 10.07
CA GLY A 235 -10.99 -13.15 11.52
C GLY A 235 -11.97 -14.08 12.23
N PRO A 236 -13.19 -13.62 12.56
CA PRO A 236 -14.13 -14.39 13.38
C PRO A 236 -14.49 -15.77 12.81
N VAL A 237 -14.65 -15.89 11.48
CA VAL A 237 -14.98 -17.18 10.85
C VAL A 237 -13.78 -18.11 10.94
N TRP A 238 -12.62 -17.71 10.43
CA TRP A 238 -11.42 -18.55 10.45
C TRP A 238 -10.90 -18.80 11.87
N GLY A 239 -10.90 -17.80 12.74
CA GLY A 239 -10.54 -17.92 14.15
C GLY A 239 -11.43 -18.89 14.92
N SER A 240 -12.73 -18.93 14.59
CA SER A 240 -13.65 -19.92 15.17
C SER A 240 -13.33 -21.35 14.72
N ILE A 241 -12.94 -21.54 13.46
CA ILE A 241 -12.54 -22.87 12.94
C ILE A 241 -11.24 -23.31 13.60
N CYS A 242 -10.21 -22.46 13.59
CA CYS A 242 -8.91 -22.77 14.19
C CYS A 242 -9.02 -22.99 15.71
N GLY A 243 -9.75 -22.12 16.42
CA GLY A 243 -9.92 -22.21 17.86
C GLY A 243 -10.73 -23.42 18.33
N LYS A 244 -11.58 -24.01 17.47
CA LYS A 244 -12.24 -25.29 17.75
C LYS A 244 -11.35 -26.49 17.48
N LYS A 245 -10.48 -26.38 16.45
CA LYS A 245 -9.65 -27.50 16.00
C LYS A 245 -8.36 -27.62 16.80
N TYR A 246 -7.79 -26.50 17.23
CA TYR A 246 -6.50 -26.45 17.92
C TYR A 246 -6.66 -25.72 19.26
N MET A 247 -6.43 -26.43 20.36
CA MET A 247 -6.37 -25.80 21.67
C MET A 247 -4.97 -25.26 21.91
N VAL A 248 -4.84 -23.93 21.94
CA VAL A 248 -3.59 -23.23 22.24
C VAL A 248 -3.81 -22.43 23.51
N GLU A 249 -3.03 -22.71 24.53
CA GLU A 249 -3.07 -22.02 25.82
C GLU A 249 -2.29 -20.70 25.76
N VAL A 250 -2.56 -19.81 26.73
CA VAL A 250 -1.81 -18.55 26.88
C VAL A 250 -0.40 -18.89 27.40
N PRO A 251 0.68 -18.35 26.79
CA PRO A 251 2.03 -18.56 27.24
C PRO A 251 2.23 -18.17 28.72
N GLU A 252 2.91 -19.01 29.50
CA GLU A 252 3.07 -18.82 30.96
C GLU A 252 3.71 -17.49 31.35
N HIS A 253 4.70 -17.03 30.57
CA HIS A 253 5.41 -15.77 30.82
C HIS A 253 4.57 -14.50 30.61
N ILE A 254 3.39 -14.63 29.99
CA ILE A 254 2.45 -13.51 29.76
C ILE A 254 1.29 -13.53 30.78
N GLN A 255 1.21 -14.56 31.60
CA GLN A 255 0.12 -14.73 32.58
C GLN A 255 0.10 -13.72 33.71
N GLN A 256 1.18 -12.92 33.89
CA GLN A 256 1.36 -11.96 35.01
C GLN A 256 1.08 -10.50 34.60
N GLN A 257 0.54 -10.23 33.41
CA GLN A 257 0.18 -8.84 33.06
C GLN A 257 -0.93 -8.34 33.96
N GLU A 258 -0.70 -7.15 34.54
CA GLU A 258 -1.64 -6.46 35.42
C GLU A 258 -3.00 -6.23 34.70
N ASP A 259 -4.09 -6.34 35.46
CA ASP A 259 -5.42 -6.00 34.98
C ASP A 259 -5.46 -4.52 34.55
N ILE A 260 -6.06 -4.24 33.40
CA ILE A 260 -6.20 -2.88 32.90
C ILE A 260 -7.05 -2.09 33.89
N ASP A 261 -6.52 -1.00 34.44
CA ASP A 261 -7.26 -0.09 35.30
C ASP A 261 -8.26 0.73 34.48
N GLU A 262 -9.48 0.19 34.35
CA GLU A 262 -10.54 0.80 33.54
C GLU A 262 -10.90 2.23 34.02
N SER A 263 -10.60 2.60 35.26
CA SER A 263 -10.94 3.92 35.83
C SER A 263 -10.10 5.05 35.22
N LYS A 264 -8.93 4.74 34.68
CA LYS A 264 -8.01 5.71 34.04
C LYS A 264 -8.22 5.84 32.54
N LEU A 265 -9.08 5.01 31.97
CA LEU A 265 -9.29 5.01 30.52
C LEU A 265 -10.20 6.18 30.10
N PRO A 266 -9.95 6.81 28.92
CA PRO A 266 -10.82 7.84 28.37
C PRO A 266 -12.20 7.27 28.00
N SER A 267 -13.21 8.14 27.93
CA SER A 267 -14.56 7.68 27.57
C SER A 267 -14.62 7.15 26.12
N PHE A 268 -15.37 6.06 25.92
CA PHE A 268 -15.55 5.43 24.61
C PHE A 268 -16.03 6.41 23.53
N GLY A 269 -17.03 7.24 23.86
CA GLY A 269 -17.60 8.21 22.92
C GLY A 269 -16.59 9.25 22.45
N LEU A 270 -15.74 9.74 23.36
CA LEU A 270 -14.66 10.67 23.03
C LEU A 270 -13.65 10.04 22.06
N VAL A 271 -13.19 8.84 22.36
CA VAL A 271 -12.22 8.13 21.52
C VAL A 271 -12.77 7.88 20.12
N VAL A 272 -13.99 7.36 20.01
CA VAL A 272 -14.64 7.12 18.71
C VAL A 272 -14.79 8.42 17.93
N THR A 273 -15.26 9.49 18.58
CA THR A 273 -15.42 10.80 17.92
C THR A 273 -14.09 11.29 17.35
N ILE A 274 -13.00 11.22 18.12
CA ILE A 274 -11.67 11.66 17.69
C ILE A 274 -11.16 10.81 16.50
N ILE A 275 -11.33 9.49 16.53
CA ILE A 275 -10.94 8.61 15.43
C ILE A 275 -11.74 8.92 14.15
N LEU A 276 -13.01 9.27 14.28
CA LEU A 276 -13.88 9.55 13.14
C LEU A 276 -13.61 10.93 12.50
N ILE A 277 -12.99 11.89 13.20
CA ILE A 277 -12.73 13.24 12.66
C ILE A 277 -12.06 13.17 11.27
N PRO A 278 -10.89 12.58 11.10
CA PRO A 278 -10.22 12.60 9.79
C PRO A 278 -11.01 11.84 8.72
N LEU A 279 -11.64 10.73 9.08
CA LEU A 279 -12.45 9.94 8.15
C LEU A 279 -13.66 10.73 7.63
N VAL A 280 -14.39 11.36 8.54
CA VAL A 280 -15.58 12.14 8.18
C VAL A 280 -15.20 13.35 7.33
N LEU A 281 -14.14 14.07 7.68
CA LEU A 281 -13.70 15.24 6.93
C LEU A 281 -13.29 14.87 5.49
N ILE A 282 -12.50 13.80 5.31
CA ILE A 282 -12.06 13.32 4.00
C ILE A 282 -13.26 12.82 3.17
N ILE A 283 -14.20 12.09 3.78
CA ILE A 283 -15.39 11.62 3.07
C ILE A 283 -16.31 12.79 2.68
N LEU A 284 -16.47 13.79 3.54
CA LEU A 284 -17.27 14.97 3.23
C LEU A 284 -16.71 15.79 2.08
N ASP A 285 -15.40 15.92 1.98
CA ASP A 285 -14.75 16.53 0.83
C ASP A 285 -15.07 15.79 -0.46
N SER A 286 -14.84 14.48 -0.50
CA SER A 286 -15.15 13.64 -1.66
C SER A 286 -16.62 13.70 -2.06
N LEU A 287 -17.54 13.77 -1.10
CA LEU A 287 -18.98 13.92 -1.36
C LEU A 287 -19.34 15.32 -1.84
N ALA A 288 -18.64 16.36 -1.39
CA ALA A 288 -18.90 17.74 -1.82
C ALA A 288 -18.71 17.94 -3.31
N GLY A 289 -17.82 17.16 -3.95
CA GLY A 289 -17.62 17.14 -5.39
C GLY A 289 -18.77 16.50 -6.19
N VAL A 290 -19.62 15.69 -5.53
CA VAL A 290 -20.69 14.91 -6.18
C VAL A 290 -22.07 15.41 -5.80
N VAL A 291 -22.25 15.90 -4.57
CA VAL A 291 -23.56 16.23 -3.99
C VAL A 291 -23.82 17.73 -4.09
N GLY A 292 -24.70 18.14 -5.01
CA GLY A 292 -24.94 19.54 -5.38
C GLY A 292 -25.35 20.47 -4.22
N PHE A 293 -25.99 20.00 -3.16
CA PHE A 293 -26.35 20.87 -2.02
C PHE A 293 -25.12 21.26 -1.17
N LEU A 294 -23.99 20.57 -1.28
CA LEU A 294 -22.74 20.90 -0.60
C LEU A 294 -21.88 21.92 -1.35
N THR A 295 -22.25 22.25 -2.59
CA THR A 295 -21.49 23.18 -3.46
C THR A 295 -21.17 24.54 -2.79
N PRO A 296 -22.07 25.17 -2.02
CA PRO A 296 -21.80 26.45 -1.37
C PRO A 296 -20.66 26.40 -0.34
N VAL A 297 -20.39 25.23 0.24
CA VAL A 297 -19.36 25.00 1.26
C VAL A 297 -18.21 24.13 0.73
N ALA A 298 -18.25 23.74 -0.53
CA ALA A 298 -17.24 22.84 -1.14
C ALA A 298 -15.80 23.33 -0.98
N GLY A 299 -15.56 24.64 -1.07
CA GLY A 299 -14.21 25.20 -0.86
C GLY A 299 -13.70 25.03 0.58
N ILE A 300 -14.56 25.14 1.56
CA ILE A 300 -14.22 24.93 2.99
C ILE A 300 -14.04 23.43 3.24
N LEU A 301 -14.95 22.62 2.74
CA LEU A 301 -14.87 21.16 2.87
C LEU A 301 -13.63 20.60 2.19
N GLY A 302 -13.28 21.11 0.99
CA GLY A 302 -12.07 20.74 0.28
C GLY A 302 -10.79 21.03 1.06
N PHE A 303 -10.73 22.17 1.78
CA PHE A 303 -9.58 22.46 2.64
C PHE A 303 -9.56 21.61 3.90
N LEU A 304 -10.69 21.48 4.60
CA LEU A 304 -10.77 20.72 5.87
C LEU A 304 -10.65 19.21 5.63
N GLY A 305 -11.14 18.73 4.48
CA GLY A 305 -11.08 17.33 4.06
C GLY A 305 -9.78 16.93 3.37
N GLU A 306 -8.91 17.91 3.04
CA GLU A 306 -7.56 17.58 2.59
C GLU A 306 -6.89 16.64 3.61
N PRO A 307 -6.43 15.45 3.23
CA PRO A 307 -6.07 14.39 4.18
C PRO A 307 -5.06 14.81 5.25
N PHE A 308 -4.06 15.63 4.91
CA PHE A 308 -3.10 16.10 5.91
C PHE A 308 -3.71 17.14 6.87
N VAL A 309 -4.66 17.98 6.40
CA VAL A 309 -5.38 18.95 7.25
C VAL A 309 -6.30 18.21 8.21
N ALA A 310 -7.06 17.25 7.73
CA ALA A 310 -7.95 16.43 8.53
C ALA A 310 -7.20 15.68 9.65
N LEU A 311 -6.03 15.09 9.33
CA LEU A 311 -5.17 14.43 10.31
C LEU A 311 -4.54 15.43 11.29
N LEU A 312 -4.14 16.60 10.83
CA LEU A 312 -3.62 17.66 11.72
C LEU A 312 -4.66 18.07 12.73
N ILE A 313 -5.90 18.33 12.29
CA ILE A 313 -7.02 18.66 13.17
C ILE A 313 -7.25 17.54 14.19
N ALA A 314 -7.33 16.29 13.73
CA ALA A 314 -7.53 15.13 14.60
C ALA A 314 -6.41 14.98 15.63
N THR A 315 -5.16 15.19 15.23
CA THR A 315 -4.00 15.14 16.14
C THR A 315 -4.07 16.22 17.20
N LEU A 316 -4.38 17.46 16.82
CA LEU A 316 -4.51 18.58 17.77
C LEU A 316 -5.68 18.35 18.74
N VAL A 317 -6.81 17.86 18.26
CA VAL A 317 -7.96 17.51 19.09
C VAL A 317 -7.61 16.36 20.05
N ALA A 318 -6.90 15.34 19.58
CA ALA A 318 -6.42 14.25 20.41
C ALA A 318 -5.42 14.73 21.47
N MET A 319 -4.46 15.59 21.11
CA MET A 319 -3.51 16.20 22.05
C MET A 319 -4.24 16.95 23.19
N TYR A 320 -5.30 17.67 22.85
CA TYR A 320 -6.04 18.42 23.85
C TYR A 320 -6.90 17.51 24.74
N PHE A 321 -7.75 16.68 24.12
CA PHE A 321 -8.73 15.89 24.88
C PHE A 321 -8.16 14.62 25.51
N LEU A 322 -7.27 13.91 24.81
CA LEU A 322 -6.66 12.68 25.31
C LEU A 322 -5.27 12.91 25.92
N GLY A 323 -4.66 14.04 25.65
CA GLY A 323 -3.37 14.44 26.21
C GLY A 323 -3.54 15.36 27.42
N THR A 324 -3.67 16.68 27.19
CA THR A 324 -3.60 17.67 28.27
C THR A 324 -4.74 17.53 29.28
N ARG A 325 -5.96 17.20 28.86
CA ARG A 325 -7.09 16.94 29.78
C ARG A 325 -6.95 15.63 30.58
N HIS A 326 -6.13 14.69 30.08
CA HIS A 326 -5.78 13.44 30.79
C HIS A 326 -4.53 13.59 31.68
N GLY A 327 -4.01 14.80 31.85
CA GLY A 327 -2.94 15.10 32.79
C GLY A 327 -1.54 15.10 32.20
N TYR A 328 -1.38 14.89 30.88
CA TYR A 328 -0.08 15.01 30.21
C TYR A 328 0.31 16.48 30.05
N THR A 329 1.53 16.80 30.33
CA THR A 329 2.12 18.11 30.02
C THR A 329 2.45 18.20 28.54
N LEU A 330 2.57 19.43 28.01
CA LEU A 330 2.96 19.63 26.61
C LEU A 330 4.37 19.05 26.31
N ALA A 331 5.27 19.08 27.29
CA ALA A 331 6.62 18.50 27.13
C ALA A 331 6.60 16.97 27.06
N GLU A 332 5.69 16.30 27.77
CA GLU A 332 5.49 14.86 27.66
C GLU A 332 4.85 14.48 26.31
N LEU A 333 3.84 15.25 25.88
CA LEU A 333 3.22 15.05 24.56
C LEU A 333 4.25 15.23 23.43
N GLU A 334 5.10 16.24 23.50
CA GLU A 334 6.18 16.46 22.53
C GLU A 334 7.11 15.25 22.44
N LYS A 335 7.51 14.67 23.59
CA LYS A 335 8.34 13.46 23.61
C LYS A 335 7.62 12.25 23.00
N ILE A 336 6.32 12.06 23.31
CA ILE A 336 5.52 10.98 22.74
C ILE A 336 5.47 11.11 21.21
N LEU A 337 5.15 12.33 20.71
CA LEU A 337 5.06 12.62 19.29
C LEU A 337 6.41 12.42 18.58
N THR A 338 7.50 12.90 19.18
CA THR A 338 8.84 12.75 18.63
C THR A 338 9.24 11.27 18.54
N LYS A 339 8.98 10.50 19.61
CA LYS A 339 9.26 9.06 19.63
C LYS A 339 8.45 8.28 18.58
N SER A 340 7.23 8.70 18.28
CA SER A 340 6.40 8.04 17.27
C SER A 340 6.95 8.19 15.84
N LEU A 341 7.80 9.18 15.60
CA LEU A 341 8.44 9.40 14.30
C LEU A 341 9.64 8.50 14.02
N GLU A 342 10.23 7.88 15.05
CA GLU A 342 11.39 6.98 14.88
C GLU A 342 11.06 5.79 13.93
N PRO A 343 10.04 4.95 14.21
CA PRO A 343 9.66 3.89 13.28
C PRO A 343 9.09 4.44 11.97
N THR A 344 8.43 5.59 12.02
CA THR A 344 7.84 6.26 10.85
C THR A 344 8.90 6.67 9.84
N GLY A 345 10.04 7.18 10.30
CA GLY A 345 11.17 7.54 9.44
C GLY A 345 11.69 6.35 8.63
N LEU A 346 11.81 5.17 9.24
CA LEU A 346 12.19 3.95 8.55
C LEU A 346 11.17 3.55 7.47
N ILE A 347 9.87 3.60 7.81
CA ILE A 347 8.79 3.26 6.87
C ILE A 347 8.81 4.21 5.67
N LEU A 348 8.94 5.52 5.91
CA LEU A 348 9.00 6.53 4.85
C LEU A 348 10.18 6.30 3.91
N LEU A 349 11.38 6.07 4.45
CA LEU A 349 12.59 5.86 3.64
C LEU A 349 12.53 4.57 2.83
N VAL A 350 12.07 3.47 3.41
CA VAL A 350 11.93 2.20 2.67
C VAL A 350 10.87 2.32 1.58
N THR A 351 9.75 2.98 1.87
CA THR A 351 8.68 3.23 0.88
C THR A 351 9.16 4.14 -0.25
N ALA A 352 9.94 5.18 0.08
CA ALA A 352 10.56 6.07 -0.92
C ALA A 352 11.50 5.31 -1.86
N CYS A 353 12.28 4.36 -1.33
CA CYS A 353 13.12 3.48 -2.15
C CYS A 353 12.29 2.56 -3.05
N GLY A 354 11.12 2.09 -2.59
CA GLY A 354 10.14 1.42 -3.46
C GLY A 354 9.69 2.31 -4.62
N GLY A 355 9.51 3.61 -4.38
CA GLY A 355 9.30 4.63 -5.40
C GLY A 355 10.44 4.72 -6.40
N VAL A 356 11.69 4.68 -5.92
CA VAL A 356 12.88 4.65 -6.81
C VAL A 356 12.85 3.45 -7.75
N LEU A 357 12.55 2.26 -7.20
CA LEU A 357 12.43 1.05 -8.01
C LEU A 357 11.36 1.20 -9.09
N ARG A 358 10.19 1.75 -8.74
CA ARG A 358 9.12 2.04 -9.69
C ARG A 358 9.57 2.98 -10.82
N TYR A 359 10.17 4.12 -10.45
CA TYR A 359 10.63 5.10 -11.45
C TYR A 359 11.75 4.55 -12.33
N MET A 360 12.62 3.70 -11.78
CA MET A 360 13.65 3.02 -12.56
C MET A 360 13.05 2.08 -13.61
N LEU A 361 12.04 1.29 -13.22
CA LEU A 361 11.30 0.43 -14.16
C LEU A 361 10.54 1.24 -15.20
N GLN A 362 9.96 2.38 -14.82
CA GLN A 362 9.24 3.26 -15.74
C GLN A 362 10.18 3.93 -16.74
N TYR A 363 11.27 4.54 -16.26
CA TYR A 363 12.21 5.28 -17.12
C TYR A 363 13.08 4.34 -18.00
N SER A 364 13.26 3.08 -17.62
CA SER A 364 13.89 2.06 -18.48
C SER A 364 13.04 1.65 -19.68
N GLY A 365 11.72 1.99 -19.69
CA GLY A 365 10.77 1.54 -20.71
C GLY A 365 10.17 0.14 -20.46
N LEU A 366 10.52 -0.50 -19.33
CA LEU A 366 9.96 -1.82 -19.00
C LEU A 366 8.46 -1.75 -18.73
N GLY A 367 7.96 -0.63 -18.22
CA GLY A 367 6.53 -0.41 -18.00
C GLY A 367 5.70 -0.59 -19.27
N ASP A 368 6.19 -0.06 -20.39
CA ASP A 368 5.54 -0.18 -21.70
C ASP A 368 5.58 -1.63 -22.22
N VAL A 369 6.70 -2.33 -22.03
CA VAL A 369 6.85 -3.74 -22.41
C VAL A 369 5.85 -4.62 -21.65
N ILE A 370 5.73 -4.44 -20.34
CA ILE A 370 4.77 -5.16 -19.50
C ILE A 370 3.33 -4.79 -19.89
N GLY A 371 3.04 -3.49 -20.06
CA GLY A 371 1.72 -3.00 -20.46
C GLY A 371 1.26 -3.62 -21.79
N ASN A 372 2.13 -3.67 -22.79
CA ASN A 372 1.84 -4.28 -24.09
C ASN A 372 1.64 -5.81 -23.97
N ALA A 373 2.47 -6.49 -23.18
CA ALA A 373 2.33 -7.93 -22.94
C ALA A 373 1.00 -8.28 -22.24
N VAL A 374 0.60 -7.50 -21.22
CA VAL A 374 -0.68 -7.69 -20.52
C VAL A 374 -1.87 -7.40 -21.43
N SER A 375 -1.80 -6.32 -22.22
CA SER A 375 -2.84 -5.96 -23.17
C SER A 375 -3.05 -7.03 -24.25
N SER A 376 -1.97 -7.64 -24.71
CA SER A 376 -2.01 -8.75 -25.70
C SER A 376 -2.52 -10.07 -25.13
N ALA A 377 -2.37 -10.30 -23.82
CA ALA A 377 -2.83 -11.51 -23.15
C ALA A 377 -4.35 -11.56 -22.89
N ALA A 378 -5.11 -10.51 -23.24
CA ALA A 378 -6.56 -10.40 -23.04
C ALA A 378 -7.03 -10.66 -21.58
N LEU A 379 -6.12 -10.56 -20.60
CA LEU A 379 -6.44 -10.73 -19.19
C LEU A 379 -6.86 -9.37 -18.57
N PRO A 380 -7.89 -9.34 -17.73
CA PRO A 380 -8.23 -8.13 -16.99
C PRO A 380 -7.04 -7.68 -16.13
N LEU A 381 -6.65 -6.40 -16.24
CA LEU A 381 -5.50 -5.82 -15.53
C LEU A 381 -5.54 -6.08 -14.01
N VAL A 382 -6.75 -6.08 -13.42
CA VAL A 382 -6.97 -6.36 -12.00
C VAL A 382 -6.54 -7.79 -11.63
N VAL A 383 -6.79 -8.78 -12.52
CA VAL A 383 -6.39 -10.18 -12.30
C VAL A 383 -4.87 -10.31 -12.34
N VAL A 384 -4.23 -9.65 -13.30
CA VAL A 384 -2.75 -9.63 -13.40
C VAL A 384 -2.14 -8.98 -12.15
N ALA A 385 -2.65 -7.82 -11.74
CA ALA A 385 -2.20 -7.13 -10.53
C ALA A 385 -2.36 -8.01 -9.27
N PHE A 386 -3.49 -8.71 -9.14
CA PHE A 386 -3.73 -9.64 -8.04
C PHE A 386 -2.73 -10.80 -8.03
N ILE A 387 -2.50 -11.44 -9.18
CA ILE A 387 -1.56 -12.57 -9.30
C ILE A 387 -0.14 -12.11 -8.94
N VAL A 388 0.31 -10.98 -9.49
CA VAL A 388 1.65 -10.44 -9.20
C VAL A 388 1.79 -10.10 -7.71
N ALA A 389 0.80 -9.42 -7.12
CA ALA A 389 0.82 -9.09 -5.70
C ALA A 389 0.83 -10.33 -4.80
N ALA A 390 0.07 -11.36 -5.16
CA ALA A 390 0.04 -12.64 -4.44
C ALA A 390 1.39 -13.35 -4.50
N LEU A 391 2.01 -13.43 -5.69
CA LEU A 391 3.33 -14.05 -5.87
C LEU A 391 4.45 -13.35 -5.11
N VAL A 392 4.40 -12.01 -5.03
CA VAL A 392 5.41 -11.23 -4.27
C VAL A 392 5.25 -11.43 -2.76
N ARG A 393 4.06 -11.76 -2.28
CA ARG A 393 3.76 -11.89 -0.84
C ARG A 393 4.04 -13.30 -0.28
N ILE A 394 4.13 -14.32 -1.12
CA ILE A 394 4.45 -15.71 -0.74
C ILE A 394 5.96 -15.86 -0.54
#